data_365d70392cd338cfe7a2a87a72658516
#
_entry.id   365d70392cd338cfe7a2a87a72658516
#
_cell.length_a   1.000
_cell.length_b   1.000
_cell.length_c   1.000
_cell.angle_alpha   90.00
_cell.angle_beta   90.00
_cell.angle_gamma   90.00
#
_symmetry.space_group_name_H-M   'P 1'
#
loop_
_entity.id
_entity.type
_entity.pdbx_description
1 polymer ?
#
loop_
_entity_poly.entity_id
_entity_poly.type
_entity_poly.pdbx_seq_one_letter_code
_entity_poly.pdbx_strand_id
1 'polypeptide(L)'
;MKVLVVGDVVGRPGRNTLQAFLEKYKEDYDFVIVNGENSAAGFGITVKIADEFLSWGTDIISGGNHSWDKKEIYEYLDNSDRIVRPANYPSEVPGRGYTILEDKNGNKIALISLQGRVFMSAVDCPFRTAKKLIEEISKTTKNIIIDIHAEATSEKIALGKYLDGEVSLVYGTHTHVQTADERILANGSGYISDIGMTGSQNGVIGTNAETIIKKFLTSLPQKFEVAEGEEQLSGIEVEIDEKTGKCKKIKRINWSENEGFRS
;
A
#
# COMPACT_ATOMS: atom_id res chain seq x y z
N MET A 1 -14.58 13.00 0.61
CA MET A 1 -14.11 11.73 1.24
C MET A 1 -12.63 11.86 1.52
N LYS A 2 -12.23 11.58 2.76
CA LYS A 2 -10.84 11.67 3.24
C LYS A 2 -10.29 10.26 3.46
N VAL A 3 -9.22 9.92 2.75
CA VAL A 3 -8.62 8.59 2.76
C VAL A 3 -7.20 8.65 3.30
N LEU A 4 -6.89 7.78 4.26
CA LEU A 4 -5.54 7.50 4.70
C LEU A 4 -4.99 6.30 3.91
N VAL A 5 -3.78 6.42 3.38
CA VAL A 5 -3.04 5.29 2.81
C VAL A 5 -1.70 5.16 3.53
N VAL A 6 -1.47 4.02 4.18
CA VAL A 6 -0.27 3.73 4.95
C VAL A 6 0.66 2.84 4.14
N GLY A 7 1.94 3.21 4.09
CA GLY A 7 2.98 2.48 3.38
C GLY A 7 3.33 1.14 4.03
N ASP A 8 4.17 0.39 3.35
CA ASP A 8 4.56 -0.99 3.67
C ASP A 8 4.86 -1.18 5.17
N VAL A 9 3.98 -1.90 5.86
CA VAL A 9 4.13 -2.16 7.31
C VAL A 9 5.13 -3.27 7.52
N VAL A 10 6.29 -2.94 8.11
CA VAL A 10 7.42 -3.86 8.28
C VAL A 10 7.51 -4.40 9.69
N GLY A 11 7.24 -5.68 9.84
CA GLY A 11 7.44 -6.44 11.06
C GLY A 11 6.67 -5.90 12.28
N ARG A 12 7.15 -6.24 13.49
CA ARG A 12 6.53 -5.81 14.74
C ARG A 12 6.61 -4.29 14.97
N PRO A 13 7.75 -3.61 14.72
CA PRO A 13 7.81 -2.16 14.85
C PRO A 13 6.74 -1.45 14.03
N GLY A 14 6.59 -1.82 12.75
CA GLY A 14 5.56 -1.25 11.89
C GLY A 14 4.13 -1.48 12.39
N ARG A 15 3.84 -2.69 12.92
CA ARG A 15 2.52 -2.98 13.48
C ARG A 15 2.21 -2.14 14.72
N ASN A 16 3.18 -1.99 15.63
CA ASN A 16 3.02 -1.16 16.83
C ASN A 16 2.71 0.29 16.46
N THR A 17 3.49 0.83 15.51
CA THR A 17 3.33 2.21 15.04
C THR A 17 1.98 2.42 14.35
N LEU A 18 1.55 1.47 13.50
CA LEU A 18 0.23 1.51 12.87
C LEU A 18 -0.89 1.53 13.90
N GLN A 19 -0.84 0.64 14.90
CA GLN A 19 -1.83 0.57 15.97
C GLN A 19 -1.90 1.90 16.73
N ALA A 20 -0.77 2.41 17.21
CA ALA A 20 -0.70 3.66 17.95
C ALA A 20 -1.23 4.87 17.15
N PHE A 21 -1.00 4.89 15.84
CA PHE A 21 -1.54 5.92 14.96
C PHE A 21 -3.06 5.81 14.81
N LEU A 22 -3.56 4.62 14.51
CA LEU A 22 -4.98 4.40 14.27
C LEU A 22 -5.83 4.61 15.53
N GLU A 23 -5.34 4.24 16.71
CA GLU A 23 -5.99 4.53 17.99
C GLU A 23 -6.23 6.03 18.22
N LYS A 24 -5.35 6.90 17.67
CA LYS A 24 -5.44 8.34 17.83
C LYS A 24 -6.22 9.05 16.72
N TYR A 25 -6.11 8.57 15.49
CA TYR A 25 -6.50 9.35 14.30
C TYR A 25 -7.46 8.63 13.34
N LYS A 26 -7.89 7.37 13.63
CA LYS A 26 -8.79 6.63 12.72
C LYS A 26 -10.07 7.40 12.39
N GLU A 27 -10.65 8.06 13.36
CA GLU A 27 -11.92 8.78 13.20
C GLU A 27 -11.82 10.03 12.29
N ASP A 28 -10.62 10.46 11.96
CA ASP A 28 -10.38 11.58 11.04
C ASP A 28 -10.55 11.18 9.58
N TYR A 29 -10.70 9.87 9.28
CA TYR A 29 -10.71 9.30 7.94
C TYR A 29 -11.98 8.50 7.66
N ASP A 30 -12.51 8.66 6.44
CA ASP A 30 -13.63 7.85 5.93
C ASP A 30 -13.17 6.43 5.59
N PHE A 31 -11.94 6.30 5.04
CA PHE A 31 -11.32 5.02 4.73
C PHE A 31 -9.83 5.00 5.11
N VAL A 32 -9.37 3.83 5.55
CA VAL A 32 -7.96 3.53 5.84
C VAL A 32 -7.51 2.34 5.01
N ILE A 33 -6.48 2.55 4.19
CA ILE A 33 -5.82 1.53 3.36
C ILE A 33 -4.41 1.32 3.90
N VAL A 34 -3.98 0.07 4.07
CA VAL A 34 -2.67 -0.27 4.63
C VAL A 34 -2.00 -1.33 3.77
N ASN A 35 -0.76 -1.10 3.33
CA ASN A 35 0.02 -2.17 2.73
C ASN A 35 0.60 -3.07 3.83
N GLY A 36 0.11 -4.33 3.89
CA GLY A 36 0.41 -5.29 4.95
C GLY A 36 1.42 -6.36 4.58
N GLU A 37 1.97 -6.36 3.38
CA GLU A 37 2.74 -7.49 2.84
C GLU A 37 4.05 -7.82 3.58
N ASN A 38 4.61 -6.87 4.35
CA ASN A 38 5.85 -7.06 5.11
C ASN A 38 5.61 -7.20 6.62
N SER A 39 4.36 -7.30 7.07
CA SER A 39 3.97 -7.21 8.47
C SER A 39 4.33 -8.45 9.31
N ALA A 40 4.49 -9.63 8.69
CA ALA A 40 4.86 -10.87 9.36
C ALA A 40 6.37 -11.13 9.35
N ALA A 41 7.09 -10.43 10.23
CA ALA A 41 8.56 -10.50 10.36
C ALA A 41 9.31 -10.12 9.06
N GLY A 42 8.76 -9.15 8.30
CA GLY A 42 9.36 -8.59 7.09
C GLY A 42 8.88 -9.20 5.77
N PHE A 43 8.19 -10.35 5.79
CA PHE A 43 7.68 -11.01 4.59
C PHE A 43 6.33 -11.65 4.83
N GLY A 44 5.34 -11.29 4.01
CA GLY A 44 3.98 -11.78 4.08
C GLY A 44 3.17 -11.18 5.24
N ILE A 45 1.92 -11.61 5.31
CA ILE A 45 0.97 -11.31 6.38
C ILE A 45 0.34 -12.62 6.86
N THR A 46 0.05 -12.75 8.15
CA THR A 46 -0.68 -13.89 8.73
C THR A 46 -2.14 -13.53 8.92
N VAL A 47 -3.01 -14.53 9.05
CA VAL A 47 -4.44 -14.33 9.36
C VAL A 47 -4.60 -13.47 10.61
N LYS A 48 -3.88 -13.81 11.68
CA LYS A 48 -3.92 -13.06 12.94
C LYS A 48 -3.57 -11.58 12.75
N ILE A 49 -2.52 -11.27 11.97
CA ILE A 49 -2.10 -9.88 11.73
C ILE A 49 -3.14 -9.15 10.87
N ALA A 50 -3.74 -9.81 9.88
CA ALA A 50 -4.81 -9.21 9.09
C ALA A 50 -6.02 -8.85 9.97
N ASP A 51 -6.44 -9.76 10.85
CA ASP A 51 -7.54 -9.50 11.80
C ASP A 51 -7.18 -8.37 12.79
N GLU A 52 -5.93 -8.30 13.28
CA GLU A 52 -5.44 -7.20 14.11
C GLU A 52 -5.58 -5.86 13.37
N PHE A 53 -5.12 -5.75 12.12
CA PHE A 53 -5.24 -4.52 11.32
C PHE A 53 -6.69 -4.08 11.14
N LEU A 54 -7.57 -5.02 10.79
CA LEU A 54 -9.01 -4.74 10.67
C LEU A 54 -9.62 -4.28 12.00
N SER A 55 -9.22 -4.90 13.12
CA SER A 55 -9.71 -4.53 14.46
C SER A 55 -9.27 -3.13 14.90
N TRP A 56 -8.12 -2.64 14.42
CA TRP A 56 -7.64 -1.28 14.69
C TRP A 56 -8.28 -0.22 13.79
N GLY A 57 -9.11 -0.64 12.84
CA GLY A 57 -9.84 0.27 11.95
C GLY A 57 -9.26 0.42 10.54
N THR A 58 -8.37 -0.48 10.11
CA THR A 58 -8.03 -0.61 8.69
C THR A 58 -9.24 -1.09 7.91
N ASP A 59 -9.57 -0.46 6.79
CA ASP A 59 -10.68 -0.85 5.94
C ASP A 59 -10.25 -1.81 4.85
N ILE A 60 -9.09 -1.58 4.22
CA ILE A 60 -8.54 -2.43 3.17
C ILE A 60 -7.05 -2.67 3.41
N ILE A 61 -6.63 -3.93 3.29
CA ILE A 61 -5.22 -4.32 3.31
C ILE A 61 -4.79 -4.59 1.87
N SER A 62 -3.76 -3.87 1.40
CA SER A 62 -3.11 -4.18 0.12
C SER A 62 -1.88 -5.07 0.31
N GLY A 63 -1.52 -5.80 -0.71
CA GLY A 63 -0.32 -6.61 -0.79
C GLY A 63 0.45 -6.38 -2.09
N GLY A 64 1.64 -6.96 -2.18
CA GLY A 64 2.52 -6.94 -3.33
C GLY A 64 3.10 -8.34 -3.59
N ASN A 65 4.41 -8.41 -3.91
CA ASN A 65 5.07 -9.67 -4.24
C ASN A 65 5.19 -10.66 -3.07
N HIS A 66 5.01 -10.22 -1.83
CA HIS A 66 5.03 -11.06 -0.63
C HIS A 66 3.64 -11.51 -0.14
N SER A 67 2.58 -11.27 -0.90
CA SER A 67 1.19 -11.59 -0.52
C SER A 67 0.98 -13.06 -0.12
N TRP A 68 1.80 -13.98 -0.66
CA TRP A 68 1.66 -15.44 -0.47
C TRP A 68 2.78 -16.09 0.35
N ASP A 69 3.66 -15.32 0.99
CA ASP A 69 4.81 -15.89 1.74
C ASP A 69 4.40 -16.66 3.00
N LYS A 70 3.19 -16.45 3.50
CA LYS A 70 2.60 -17.22 4.59
C LYS A 70 1.45 -18.08 4.06
N LYS A 71 1.63 -19.39 3.99
CA LYS A 71 0.62 -20.31 3.43
C LYS A 71 -0.75 -20.23 4.13
N GLU A 72 -0.76 -19.93 5.44
CA GLU A 72 -2.00 -19.81 6.22
C GLU A 72 -2.93 -18.70 5.73
N ILE A 73 -2.42 -17.70 4.96
CA ILE A 73 -3.23 -16.59 4.46
C ILE A 73 -4.05 -16.96 3.21
N TYR A 74 -3.77 -18.07 2.53
CA TYR A 74 -4.37 -18.40 1.23
C TYR A 74 -5.89 -18.48 1.29
N GLU A 75 -6.43 -19.26 2.22
CA GLU A 75 -7.88 -19.40 2.41
C GLU A 75 -8.52 -18.06 2.83
N TYR A 76 -7.81 -17.27 3.63
CA TYR A 76 -8.26 -15.95 4.06
C TYR A 76 -8.33 -14.97 2.88
N LEU A 77 -7.33 -14.98 1.99
CA LEU A 77 -7.31 -14.17 0.76
C LEU A 77 -8.51 -14.48 -0.16
N ASP A 78 -8.92 -15.74 -0.27
CA ASP A 78 -10.06 -16.15 -1.09
C ASP A 78 -11.41 -15.71 -0.50
N ASN A 79 -11.53 -15.73 0.82
CA ASN A 79 -12.80 -15.51 1.54
C ASN A 79 -13.00 -14.05 2.01
N SER A 80 -11.97 -13.23 2.09
CA SER A 80 -12.07 -11.85 2.55
C SER A 80 -12.20 -10.86 1.39
N ASP A 81 -13.10 -9.89 1.54
CA ASP A 81 -13.21 -8.72 0.66
C ASP A 81 -12.37 -7.52 1.13
N ARG A 82 -11.68 -7.67 2.28
CA ARG A 82 -10.91 -6.61 2.94
C ARG A 82 -9.41 -6.69 2.68
N ILE A 83 -8.94 -7.71 1.93
CA ILE A 83 -7.54 -7.88 1.57
C ILE A 83 -7.42 -8.15 0.08
N VAL A 84 -6.47 -7.46 -0.58
CA VAL A 84 -6.22 -7.60 -2.01
C VAL A 84 -4.75 -7.92 -2.28
N ARG A 85 -4.53 -8.70 -3.34
CA ARG A 85 -3.21 -9.04 -3.88
C ARG A 85 -3.04 -8.44 -5.28
N PRO A 86 -1.85 -8.39 -5.89
CA PRO A 86 -1.70 -7.82 -7.23
C PRO A 86 -2.59 -8.54 -8.27
N ALA A 87 -3.39 -7.73 -8.99
CA ALA A 87 -4.40 -8.21 -9.93
C ALA A 87 -3.80 -8.83 -11.21
N ASN A 88 -2.57 -8.47 -11.53
CA ASN A 88 -1.87 -8.92 -12.73
C ASN A 88 -1.05 -10.22 -12.54
N TYR A 89 -1.29 -10.94 -11.45
CA TYR A 89 -0.90 -12.35 -11.32
C TYR A 89 -1.91 -13.28 -12.00
N PRO A 90 -1.57 -14.55 -12.29
CA PRO A 90 -2.52 -15.53 -12.83
C PRO A 90 -3.80 -15.61 -11.99
N SER A 91 -4.92 -15.91 -12.65
CA SER A 91 -6.24 -15.97 -11.99
C SER A 91 -6.36 -17.08 -10.95
N GLU A 92 -5.53 -18.12 -11.08
CA GLU A 92 -5.53 -19.31 -10.25
C GLU A 92 -4.87 -19.13 -8.88
N VAL A 93 -4.14 -18.01 -8.66
CA VAL A 93 -3.54 -17.77 -7.34
C VAL A 93 -4.57 -17.26 -6.35
N PRO A 94 -4.47 -17.64 -5.06
CA PRO A 94 -5.43 -17.25 -4.03
C PRO A 94 -5.63 -15.74 -3.92
N GLY A 95 -6.87 -15.32 -3.70
CA GLY A 95 -7.24 -13.95 -3.44
C GLY A 95 -7.71 -13.18 -4.67
N ARG A 96 -8.15 -11.95 -4.42
CA ARG A 96 -8.69 -11.02 -5.41
C ARG A 96 -7.75 -9.85 -5.67
N GLY A 97 -7.75 -9.34 -6.89
CA GLY A 97 -6.88 -8.24 -7.31
C GLY A 97 -7.44 -6.85 -7.03
N TYR A 98 -8.71 -6.75 -6.68
CA TYR A 98 -9.38 -5.51 -6.30
C TYR A 98 -10.54 -5.77 -5.33
N THR A 99 -10.97 -4.72 -4.65
CA THR A 99 -12.19 -4.72 -3.84
C THR A 99 -12.92 -3.39 -3.98
N ILE A 100 -14.22 -3.41 -3.68
CA ILE A 100 -15.06 -2.22 -3.57
C ILE A 100 -15.72 -2.26 -2.19
N LEU A 101 -15.47 -1.23 -1.38
CA LEU A 101 -16.12 -1.08 -0.08
C LEU A 101 -17.02 0.15 -0.07
N GLU A 102 -17.98 0.13 0.84
CA GLU A 102 -18.92 1.22 1.07
C GLU A 102 -18.81 1.69 2.52
N ASP A 103 -18.74 3.02 2.73
CA ASP A 103 -18.78 3.60 4.06
C ASP A 103 -20.20 3.69 4.61
N LYS A 104 -20.34 4.11 5.87
CA LYS A 104 -21.62 4.31 6.55
C LYS A 104 -22.55 5.36 5.90
N ASN A 105 -22.00 6.18 4.99
CA ASN A 105 -22.73 7.24 4.29
C ASN A 105 -23.13 6.81 2.86
N GLY A 106 -22.81 5.58 2.44
CA GLY A 106 -23.07 5.06 1.10
C GLY A 106 -22.02 5.43 0.05
N ASN A 107 -20.90 6.05 0.44
CA ASN A 107 -19.81 6.34 -0.49
C ASN A 107 -19.01 5.07 -0.77
N LYS A 108 -18.77 4.79 -2.04
CA LYS A 108 -18.00 3.62 -2.46
C LYS A 108 -16.59 4.03 -2.87
N ILE A 109 -15.62 3.22 -2.44
CA ILE A 109 -14.23 3.30 -2.85
C ILE A 109 -13.78 1.94 -3.41
N ALA A 110 -12.98 1.96 -4.46
CA ALA A 110 -12.33 0.77 -5.00
C ALA A 110 -10.83 0.87 -4.83
N LEU A 111 -10.18 -0.22 -4.43
CA LEU A 111 -8.73 -0.39 -4.46
C LEU A 111 -8.36 -1.50 -5.43
N ILE A 112 -7.46 -1.22 -6.36
CA ILE A 112 -6.80 -2.19 -7.24
C ILE A 112 -5.33 -2.27 -6.82
N SER A 113 -4.82 -3.46 -6.52
CA SER A 113 -3.40 -3.69 -6.36
C SER A 113 -2.80 -4.21 -7.68
N LEU A 114 -1.61 -3.72 -8.03
CA LEU A 114 -0.86 -4.10 -9.23
C LEU A 114 0.61 -4.29 -8.87
N GLN A 115 1.29 -5.22 -9.56
CA GLN A 115 2.74 -5.36 -9.48
C GLN A 115 3.41 -4.86 -10.75
N GLY A 116 4.52 -4.13 -10.59
CA GLY A 116 5.41 -3.78 -11.69
C GLY A 116 6.16 -4.99 -12.25
N ARG A 117 6.83 -4.80 -13.39
CA ARG A 117 7.60 -5.85 -14.08
C ARG A 117 9.08 -5.53 -14.19
N VAL A 118 9.45 -4.25 -14.10
CA VAL A 118 10.84 -3.83 -14.25
C VAL A 118 11.61 -4.19 -12.97
N PHE A 119 12.58 -5.09 -13.10
CA PHE A 119 13.37 -5.69 -12.01
C PHE A 119 12.54 -6.51 -11.00
N MET A 120 11.36 -6.95 -11.38
CA MET A 120 10.48 -7.79 -10.58
C MET A 120 10.11 -9.09 -11.34
N SER A 121 9.39 -9.99 -10.65
CA SER A 121 8.91 -11.24 -11.27
C SER A 121 8.01 -10.96 -12.47
N ALA A 122 8.09 -11.83 -13.48
CA ALA A 122 7.25 -11.73 -14.66
C ALA A 122 5.78 -11.97 -14.33
N VAL A 123 4.95 -10.95 -14.60
CA VAL A 123 3.49 -10.97 -14.43
C VAL A 123 2.84 -10.32 -15.65
N ASP A 124 1.52 -10.37 -15.75
CA ASP A 124 0.78 -9.67 -16.81
C ASP A 124 1.01 -8.16 -16.77
N CYS A 125 0.73 -7.49 -17.90
CA CYS A 125 0.97 -6.06 -18.04
C CYS A 125 0.10 -5.23 -17.08
N PRO A 126 0.66 -4.52 -16.08
CA PRO A 126 -0.12 -3.76 -15.11
C PRO A 126 -0.96 -2.66 -15.78
N PHE A 127 -0.50 -2.06 -16.87
CA PHE A 127 -1.23 -1.03 -17.62
C PHE A 127 -2.51 -1.58 -18.25
N ARG A 128 -2.42 -2.75 -18.89
CA ARG A 128 -3.59 -3.39 -19.53
C ARG A 128 -4.56 -3.95 -18.49
N THR A 129 -4.03 -4.55 -17.42
CA THR A 129 -4.84 -5.06 -16.31
C THR A 129 -5.59 -3.92 -15.64
N ALA A 130 -4.92 -2.78 -15.36
CA ALA A 130 -5.58 -1.59 -14.80
C ALA A 130 -6.76 -1.14 -15.66
N LYS A 131 -6.56 -0.95 -16.97
CA LYS A 131 -7.63 -0.50 -17.88
C LYS A 131 -8.83 -1.42 -17.87
N LYS A 132 -8.61 -2.73 -17.97
CA LYS A 132 -9.68 -3.72 -17.93
C LYS A 132 -10.51 -3.62 -16.64
N LEU A 133 -9.84 -3.51 -15.49
CA LEU A 133 -10.52 -3.41 -14.21
C LEU A 133 -11.23 -2.07 -14.01
N ILE A 134 -10.63 -0.96 -14.45
CA ILE A 134 -11.26 0.36 -14.40
C ILE A 134 -12.55 0.40 -15.21
N GLU A 135 -12.59 -0.18 -16.41
CA GLU A 135 -13.80 -0.30 -17.24
C GLU A 135 -14.93 -1.06 -16.52
N GLU A 136 -14.58 -2.08 -15.71
CA GLU A 136 -15.54 -2.82 -14.93
C GLU A 136 -16.00 -2.04 -13.68
N ILE A 137 -15.06 -1.55 -12.89
CA ILE A 137 -15.28 -0.90 -11.59
C ILE A 137 -16.00 0.45 -11.75
N SER A 138 -15.70 1.20 -12.81
CA SER A 138 -16.31 2.52 -13.08
C SER A 138 -17.82 2.48 -13.26
N LYS A 139 -18.41 1.33 -13.52
CA LYS A 139 -19.85 1.09 -13.52
C LYS A 139 -20.47 1.17 -12.11
N THR A 140 -19.65 1.00 -11.08
CA THR A 140 -20.08 0.96 -9.67
C THR A 140 -19.64 2.22 -8.91
N THR A 141 -18.39 2.65 -9.12
CA THR A 141 -17.84 3.85 -8.45
C THR A 141 -16.79 4.52 -9.33
N LYS A 142 -16.65 5.87 -9.18
CA LYS A 142 -15.57 6.66 -9.77
C LYS A 142 -14.38 6.84 -8.82
N ASN A 143 -14.55 6.49 -7.55
CA ASN A 143 -13.53 6.64 -6.53
C ASN A 143 -12.61 5.41 -6.57
N ILE A 144 -11.69 5.39 -7.52
CA ILE A 144 -10.79 4.26 -7.80
C ILE A 144 -9.37 4.65 -7.38
N ILE A 145 -8.76 3.81 -6.57
CA ILE A 145 -7.38 3.96 -6.09
C ILE A 145 -6.55 2.79 -6.63
N ILE A 146 -5.34 3.10 -7.09
CA ILE A 146 -4.36 2.12 -7.60
C ILE A 146 -3.15 2.10 -6.68
N ASP A 147 -2.85 0.92 -6.11
CA ASP A 147 -1.55 0.59 -5.51
C ASP A 147 -0.68 -0.03 -6.61
N ILE A 148 0.41 0.64 -6.98
CA ILE A 148 1.43 0.08 -7.87
C ILE A 148 2.66 -0.33 -7.09
N HIS A 149 2.73 -1.60 -6.74
CA HIS A 149 3.84 -2.23 -6.04
C HIS A 149 4.97 -2.53 -7.02
N ALA A 150 5.94 -1.62 -7.15
CA ALA A 150 6.95 -1.69 -8.21
C ALA A 150 8.31 -1.12 -7.78
N GLU A 151 9.39 -1.72 -8.32
CA GLU A 151 10.76 -1.25 -8.10
C GLU A 151 11.06 0.03 -8.88
N ALA A 152 10.68 0.08 -10.17
CA ALA A 152 11.11 1.15 -11.05
C ALA A 152 10.22 2.40 -10.95
N THR A 153 10.79 3.52 -10.51
CA THR A 153 10.11 4.82 -10.47
C THR A 153 9.51 5.23 -11.82
N SER A 154 10.21 4.94 -12.93
CA SER A 154 9.70 5.25 -14.29
C SER A 154 8.42 4.47 -14.63
N GLU A 155 8.28 3.22 -14.18
CA GLU A 155 7.08 2.42 -14.40
C GLU A 155 5.90 2.99 -13.59
N LYS A 156 6.13 3.40 -12.33
CA LYS A 156 5.15 4.06 -11.47
C LYS A 156 4.65 5.37 -12.09
N ILE A 157 5.57 6.26 -12.50
CA ILE A 157 5.23 7.55 -13.13
C ILE A 157 4.45 7.32 -14.44
N ALA A 158 4.89 6.38 -15.27
CA ALA A 158 4.23 6.09 -16.53
C ALA A 158 2.79 5.60 -16.32
N LEU A 159 2.56 4.72 -15.32
CA LEU A 159 1.23 4.25 -14.98
C LEU A 159 0.33 5.39 -14.47
N GLY A 160 0.85 6.24 -13.58
CA GLY A 160 0.11 7.40 -13.10
C GLY A 160 -0.34 8.33 -14.23
N LYS A 161 0.57 8.65 -15.17
CA LYS A 161 0.24 9.47 -16.35
C LYS A 161 -0.74 8.78 -17.30
N TYR A 162 -0.61 7.46 -17.47
CA TYR A 162 -1.48 6.68 -18.35
C TYR A 162 -2.92 6.60 -17.86
N LEU A 163 -3.12 6.65 -16.53
CA LEU A 163 -4.44 6.55 -15.89
C LEU A 163 -4.98 7.91 -15.42
N ASP A 164 -4.27 9.02 -15.70
CA ASP A 164 -4.65 10.35 -15.24
C ASP A 164 -6.05 10.77 -15.75
N GLY A 165 -6.93 11.06 -14.80
CA GLY A 165 -8.33 11.42 -15.03
C GLY A 165 -9.31 10.26 -15.04
N GLU A 166 -8.84 9.01 -15.02
CA GLU A 166 -9.68 7.81 -14.98
C GLU A 166 -9.78 7.21 -13.56
N VAL A 167 -8.85 7.58 -12.67
CA VAL A 167 -8.81 7.14 -11.27
C VAL A 167 -8.61 8.32 -10.34
N SER A 168 -8.93 8.13 -9.07
CA SER A 168 -8.76 9.16 -8.02
C SER A 168 -7.30 9.32 -7.61
N LEU A 169 -6.56 8.21 -7.52
CA LEU A 169 -5.20 8.16 -7.01
C LEU A 169 -4.43 7.00 -7.64
N VAL A 170 -3.16 7.26 -7.96
CA VAL A 170 -2.15 6.23 -8.19
C VAL A 170 -1.01 6.48 -7.21
N TYR A 171 -0.71 5.52 -6.35
CA TYR A 171 0.41 5.59 -5.42
C TYR A 171 1.31 4.36 -5.55
N GLY A 172 2.61 4.56 -5.35
CA GLY A 172 3.58 3.49 -5.37
C GLY A 172 3.94 2.98 -3.98
N THR A 173 4.34 1.70 -3.94
CA THR A 173 4.87 0.97 -2.77
C THR A 173 6.13 0.18 -3.18
N HIS A 174 6.69 -0.65 -2.32
CA HIS A 174 7.82 -1.55 -2.54
C HIS A 174 9.20 -1.00 -2.18
N THR A 175 9.55 0.22 -2.57
CA THR A 175 10.94 0.71 -2.35
C THR A 175 11.18 1.18 -0.91
N HIS A 176 10.11 1.31 -0.10
CA HIS A 176 10.13 1.66 1.31
C HIS A 176 10.64 3.09 1.63
N VAL A 177 10.98 3.88 0.61
CA VAL A 177 11.46 5.26 0.77
C VAL A 177 10.41 6.22 0.23
N GLN A 178 9.81 7.03 1.11
CA GLN A 178 8.81 8.00 0.71
C GLN A 178 9.41 9.05 -0.22
N THR A 179 8.81 9.20 -1.42
CA THR A 179 9.24 10.23 -2.39
C THR A 179 8.54 11.56 -2.11
N ALA A 180 9.13 12.66 -2.58
CA ALA A 180 8.63 14.03 -2.39
C ALA A 180 7.99 14.58 -3.68
N ASP A 181 7.26 13.72 -4.40
CA ASP A 181 6.70 14.05 -5.71
C ASP A 181 5.18 13.99 -5.76
N GLU A 182 4.54 14.04 -4.57
CA GLU A 182 3.09 14.06 -4.45
C GLU A 182 2.49 15.27 -5.19
N ARG A 183 1.50 15.00 -6.02
CA ARG A 183 0.83 16.04 -6.82
C ARG A 183 -0.53 15.58 -7.34
N ILE A 184 -1.33 16.54 -7.78
CA ILE A 184 -2.50 16.28 -8.60
C ILE A 184 -2.06 16.44 -10.06
N LEU A 185 -2.32 15.40 -10.87
CA LEU A 185 -2.01 15.38 -12.29
C LEU A 185 -3.01 16.26 -13.09
N ALA A 186 -2.70 16.50 -14.38
CA ALA A 186 -3.42 17.46 -15.22
C ALA A 186 -4.92 17.19 -15.36
N ASN A 187 -5.33 15.91 -15.33
CA ASN A 187 -6.74 15.51 -15.48
C ASN A 187 -7.42 15.20 -14.13
N GLY A 188 -6.72 15.40 -13.00
CA GLY A 188 -7.31 15.38 -11.67
C GLY A 188 -7.06 14.11 -10.84
N SER A 189 -6.22 13.18 -11.29
CA SER A 189 -5.76 12.07 -10.44
C SER A 189 -4.67 12.52 -9.48
N GLY A 190 -4.72 12.09 -8.21
CA GLY A 190 -3.60 12.20 -7.28
C GLY A 190 -2.49 11.23 -7.67
N TYR A 191 -1.23 11.60 -7.39
CA TYR A 191 -0.07 10.76 -7.69
C TYR A 191 1.07 10.95 -6.69
N ILE A 192 1.74 9.86 -6.32
CA ILE A 192 3.04 9.82 -5.65
C ILE A 192 3.80 8.56 -6.06
N SER A 193 5.12 8.67 -6.29
CA SER A 193 5.95 7.54 -6.73
C SER A 193 6.12 6.45 -5.68
N ASP A 194 6.28 6.80 -4.40
CA ASP A 194 6.31 5.84 -3.29
C ASP A 194 5.86 6.49 -1.99
N ILE A 195 5.01 5.81 -1.25
CA ILE A 195 4.48 6.31 0.03
C ILE A 195 5.34 5.91 1.23
N GLY A 196 6.44 5.21 1.01
CA GLY A 196 7.38 4.78 2.03
C GLY A 196 6.93 3.55 2.82
N MET A 197 7.61 3.28 3.92
CA MET A 197 7.30 2.19 4.85
C MET A 197 6.88 2.69 6.22
N THR A 198 6.19 1.84 6.96
CA THR A 198 5.88 2.01 8.38
C THR A 198 6.68 0.99 9.17
N GLY A 199 7.60 1.47 10.02
CA GLY A 199 8.53 0.62 10.77
C GLY A 199 9.73 1.36 11.32
N SER A 200 10.79 0.61 11.69
CA SER A 200 12.01 1.21 12.24
C SER A 200 12.82 1.97 11.18
N GLN A 201 13.23 3.18 11.52
CA GLN A 201 14.11 4.03 10.71
C GLN A 201 15.60 3.69 10.87
N ASN A 202 15.96 2.89 11.90
CA ASN A 202 17.37 2.59 12.23
C ASN A 202 17.98 1.48 11.35
N GLY A 203 17.23 0.98 10.37
CA GLY A 203 17.68 -0.05 9.45
C GLY A 203 17.90 0.43 8.02
N VAL A 204 18.06 -0.53 7.14
CA VAL A 204 18.07 -0.32 5.68
C VAL A 204 16.74 -0.85 5.14
N ILE A 205 15.83 0.05 4.79
CA ILE A 205 14.48 -0.26 4.32
C ILE A 205 13.74 -1.30 5.19
N GLY A 206 13.83 -1.14 6.53
CA GLY A 206 13.19 -2.02 7.52
C GLY A 206 13.99 -3.25 7.95
N THR A 207 15.15 -3.51 7.33
CA THR A 207 16.05 -4.60 7.69
C THR A 207 17.20 -4.10 8.55
N ASN A 208 17.69 -4.95 9.48
CA ASN A 208 18.85 -4.66 10.32
C ASN A 208 20.05 -4.20 9.46
N ALA A 209 20.64 -3.04 9.81
CA ALA A 209 21.64 -2.38 9.00
C ALA A 209 22.95 -3.21 8.89
N GLU A 210 23.41 -3.82 9.99
CA GLU A 210 24.63 -4.62 9.98
C GLU A 210 24.50 -5.84 9.05
N THR A 211 23.36 -6.49 9.11
CA THR A 211 23.03 -7.65 8.26
C THR A 211 23.06 -7.26 6.76
N ILE A 212 22.46 -6.14 6.40
CA ILE A 212 22.42 -5.68 5.01
C ILE A 212 23.78 -5.19 4.53
N ILE A 213 24.51 -4.43 5.34
CA ILE A 213 25.87 -3.98 5.01
C ILE A 213 26.79 -5.20 4.76
N LYS A 214 26.72 -6.22 5.63
CA LYS A 214 27.47 -7.46 5.46
C LYS A 214 27.11 -8.18 4.15
N LYS A 215 25.82 -8.23 3.80
CA LYS A 215 25.34 -8.80 2.53
C LYS A 215 25.95 -8.06 1.34
N PHE A 216 25.96 -6.73 1.33
CA PHE A 216 26.54 -5.93 0.25
C PHE A 216 28.06 -6.06 0.15
N LEU A 217 28.77 -6.10 1.29
CA LEU A 217 30.23 -6.24 1.30
C LEU A 217 30.72 -7.64 0.85
N THR A 218 29.92 -8.67 1.14
CA THR A 218 30.37 -10.07 0.91
C THR A 218 29.66 -10.76 -0.24
N SER A 219 28.53 -10.22 -0.72
CA SER A 219 27.60 -10.88 -1.65
C SER A 219 27.08 -12.23 -1.15
N LEU A 220 27.27 -12.57 0.13
CA LEU A 220 26.79 -13.82 0.71
C LEU A 220 25.38 -13.67 1.26
N PRO A 221 24.53 -14.72 1.16
CA PRO A 221 23.22 -14.73 1.80
C PRO A 221 23.33 -14.44 3.29
N GLN A 222 22.48 -13.58 3.81
CA GLN A 222 22.34 -13.27 5.22
C GLN A 222 20.90 -13.59 5.66
N LYS A 223 20.72 -13.97 6.94
CA LYS A 223 19.39 -14.13 7.50
C LYS A 223 18.73 -12.76 7.61
N PHE A 224 17.50 -12.63 7.09
CA PHE A 224 16.74 -11.41 7.25
C PHE A 224 16.36 -11.20 8.72
N GLU A 225 16.59 -9.99 9.21
CA GLU A 225 16.20 -9.56 10.55
C GLU A 225 15.59 -8.17 10.46
N VAL A 226 14.40 -8.00 11.05
CA VAL A 226 13.71 -6.70 11.09
C VAL A 226 14.54 -5.72 11.94
N ALA A 227 14.67 -4.49 11.47
CA ALA A 227 15.30 -3.42 12.24
C ALA A 227 14.47 -3.05 13.48
N GLU A 228 15.13 -2.72 14.57
CA GLU A 228 14.51 -2.20 15.80
C GLU A 228 14.96 -0.75 16.04
N GLY A 229 14.27 -0.04 16.94
CA GLY A 229 14.62 1.32 17.36
C GLY A 229 13.56 2.33 17.01
N GLU A 230 13.94 3.52 16.56
CA GLU A 230 13.01 4.61 16.27
C GLU A 230 12.00 4.24 15.19
N GLU A 231 10.71 4.31 15.53
CA GLU A 231 9.61 3.87 14.69
C GLU A 231 8.92 5.07 14.03
N GLN A 232 8.56 4.93 12.75
CA GLN A 232 7.86 5.94 11.99
C GLN A 232 6.76 5.31 11.13
N LEU A 233 5.62 5.98 11.03
CA LEU A 233 4.59 5.74 10.02
C LEU A 233 4.83 6.67 8.85
N SER A 234 4.91 6.10 7.65
CA SER A 234 4.88 6.84 6.40
C SER A 234 3.62 6.50 5.61
N GLY A 235 3.08 7.49 4.92
CA GLY A 235 1.86 7.33 4.15
C GLY A 235 1.41 8.64 3.50
N ILE A 236 0.17 8.66 3.06
CA ILE A 236 -0.47 9.85 2.49
C ILE A 236 -1.90 10.02 3.00
N GLU A 237 -2.32 11.26 3.08
CA GLU A 237 -3.70 11.69 3.21
C GLU A 237 -4.20 12.21 1.87
N VAL A 238 -5.36 11.75 1.43
CA VAL A 238 -5.96 12.15 0.15
C VAL A 238 -7.41 12.57 0.36
N GLU A 239 -7.77 13.73 -0.19
CA GLU A 239 -9.16 14.16 -0.27
C GLU A 239 -9.70 13.93 -1.69
N ILE A 240 -10.77 13.15 -1.81
CA ILE A 240 -11.41 12.78 -3.08
C ILE A 240 -12.81 13.42 -3.15
N ASP A 241 -13.16 13.98 -4.29
CA ASP A 241 -14.53 14.37 -4.59
C ASP A 241 -15.36 13.12 -4.91
N GLU A 242 -16.29 12.77 -4.03
CA GLU A 242 -17.05 11.50 -4.12
C GLU A 242 -17.91 11.40 -5.40
N LYS A 243 -18.33 12.55 -5.94
CA LYS A 243 -19.22 12.60 -7.13
C LYS A 243 -18.44 12.44 -8.43
N THR A 244 -17.24 13.02 -8.48
CA THR A 244 -16.43 13.06 -9.71
C THR A 244 -15.30 12.04 -9.69
N GLY A 245 -14.90 11.53 -8.53
CA GLY A 245 -13.74 10.68 -8.33
C GLY A 245 -12.40 11.44 -8.41
N LYS A 246 -12.40 12.77 -8.53
CA LYS A 246 -11.16 13.54 -8.67
C LYS A 246 -10.49 13.79 -7.32
N CYS A 247 -9.17 13.73 -7.31
CA CYS A 247 -8.36 14.14 -6.17
C CYS A 247 -8.43 15.66 -5.99
N LYS A 248 -8.78 16.11 -4.78
CA LYS A 248 -8.78 17.53 -4.39
C LYS A 248 -7.52 17.95 -3.67
N LYS A 249 -6.91 17.00 -2.93
CA LYS A 249 -5.71 17.24 -2.14
C LYS A 249 -4.97 15.93 -1.93
N ILE A 250 -3.66 15.99 -1.96
CA ILE A 250 -2.76 14.92 -1.56
C ILE A 250 -1.67 15.50 -0.68
N LYS A 251 -1.36 14.84 0.43
CA LYS A 251 -0.34 15.25 1.40
C LYS A 251 0.37 14.02 1.94
N ARG A 252 1.70 14.08 2.00
CA ARG A 252 2.49 13.07 2.72
C ARG A 252 2.24 13.14 4.21
N ILE A 253 2.30 11.98 4.84
CA ILE A 253 2.30 11.83 6.29
C ILE A 253 3.59 11.14 6.70
N ASN A 254 4.29 11.74 7.67
CA ASN A 254 5.32 11.14 8.47
C ASN A 254 4.97 11.38 9.92
N TRP A 255 4.82 10.30 10.69
CA TRP A 255 4.41 10.39 12.08
C TRP A 255 5.18 9.39 12.94
N SER A 256 5.55 9.82 14.14
CA SER A 256 6.07 8.94 15.19
C SER A 256 5.34 9.23 16.52
N GLU A 257 5.31 8.24 17.40
CA GLU A 257 4.63 8.39 18.68
C GLU A 257 5.27 9.47 19.56
N ASN A 258 6.60 9.60 19.50
CA ASN A 258 7.36 10.53 20.33
C ASN A 258 7.31 11.98 19.84
N GLU A 259 7.25 12.20 18.51
CA GLU A 259 7.39 13.55 17.92
C GLU A 259 6.09 14.04 17.23
N GLY A 260 5.09 13.17 17.07
CA GLY A 260 3.89 13.51 16.31
C GLY A 260 4.16 13.56 14.80
N PHE A 261 3.45 14.48 14.10
CA PHE A 261 3.64 14.69 12.65
C PHE A 261 4.94 15.45 12.38
N ARG A 262 5.77 14.91 11.52
CA ARG A 262 6.98 15.56 10.99
C ARG A 262 6.64 16.29 9.68
N SER A 263 7.22 17.46 9.47
CA SER A 263 7.04 18.30 8.27
C SER A 263 7.88 17.79 7.09
#